data_a7423bcf307924aa2a7c4c93041d81c9
#
_entry.id   a7423bcf307924aa2a7c4c93041d81c9
#
_cell.length_a   1.000
_cell.length_b   1.000
_cell.length_c   1.000
_cell.angle_alpha   90.00
_cell.angle_beta   90.00
_cell.angle_gamma   90.00
#
_symmetry.space_group_name_H-M   'P 1'
#
loop_
_entity.id
_entity.type
_entity.pdbx_description
1 polymer ?
#
loop_
_entity_poly.entity_id
_entity_poly.type
_entity_poly.pdbx_seq_one_letter_code
_entity_poly.pdbx_strand_id
1 'polypeptide(L)'
;FSADTLTAVAGFWTLWKEAQAAGEVDIPREIVSIFRGAHRDEVTVNMTRVTGLNPLDADDLTRAEIETRRQTMQLVRFFQRRVPGFAQCRLAATPAQVGVRESRRIVGEYQLTGDD
;
A
#
# COMPACT_ATOMS: atom_id res chain seq x y z
N PHE A 1 17.23 -7.41 -7.44
CA PHE A 1 16.56 -8.66 -7.08
C PHE A 1 17.29 -9.81 -7.75
N SER A 2 18.02 -10.61 -6.98
CA SER A 2 18.52 -11.91 -7.45
C SER A 2 17.31 -12.84 -7.61
N ALA A 3 17.14 -13.39 -8.79
CA ALA A 3 15.85 -13.73 -9.35
C ALA A 3 15.09 -14.91 -8.74
N ASP A 4 15.66 -15.77 -7.91
CA ASP A 4 15.08 -17.09 -7.72
C ASP A 4 14.52 -17.42 -6.34
N THR A 5 14.71 -16.56 -5.33
CA THR A 5 14.29 -16.89 -3.94
C THR A 5 13.54 -15.80 -3.19
N LEU A 6 13.60 -14.54 -3.61
CA LEU A 6 12.93 -13.43 -2.90
C LEU A 6 11.51 -13.20 -3.45
N THR A 7 10.51 -13.53 -2.66
CA THR A 7 9.08 -13.30 -2.98
C THR A 7 8.59 -11.93 -2.51
N ALA A 8 9.22 -11.35 -1.49
CA ALA A 8 8.85 -10.05 -0.93
C ALA A 8 10.05 -9.33 -0.31
N VAL A 9 10.00 -8.01 -0.33
CA VAL A 9 10.93 -7.12 0.39
C VAL A 9 10.12 -6.15 1.22
N ALA A 10 10.49 -6.02 2.49
CA ALA A 10 10.03 -4.96 3.36
C ALA A 10 11.25 -4.16 3.82
N GLY A 11 11.24 -2.83 3.62
CA GLY A 11 12.44 -2.03 3.91
C GLY A 11 12.33 -0.58 3.47
N PHE A 12 13.46 0.00 3.07
CA PHE A 12 13.60 1.37 2.61
C PHE A 12 13.23 2.42 3.66
N TRP A 13 13.37 2.13 4.96
CA TRP A 13 12.97 3.02 6.07
C TRP A 13 13.57 4.41 5.94
N THR A 14 14.86 4.51 5.66
CA THR A 14 15.57 5.80 5.55
C THR A 14 14.99 6.63 4.41
N LEU A 15 14.94 6.05 3.20
CA LEU A 15 14.40 6.72 2.02
C LEU A 15 12.93 7.13 2.21
N TRP A 16 12.16 6.28 2.88
CA TRP A 16 10.75 6.55 3.17
C TRP A 16 10.58 7.72 4.14
N LYS A 17 11.32 7.73 5.24
CA LYS A 17 11.30 8.83 6.22
C LYS A 17 11.77 10.15 5.63
N GLU A 18 12.82 10.12 4.79
CA GLU A 18 13.28 11.30 4.07
C GLU A 18 12.20 11.85 3.13
N ALA A 19 11.50 10.98 2.40
CA ALA A 19 10.40 11.38 1.51
C ALA A 19 9.22 11.98 2.30
N GLN A 20 8.88 11.40 3.45
CA GLN A 20 7.86 11.96 4.35
C GLN A 20 8.29 13.33 4.89
N ALA A 21 9.52 13.47 5.36
CA ALA A 21 10.06 14.75 5.86
C ALA A 21 10.10 15.82 4.77
N ALA A 22 10.34 15.44 3.52
CA ALA A 22 10.32 16.34 2.37
C ALA A 22 8.89 16.65 1.85
N GLY A 23 7.85 16.07 2.43
CA GLY A 23 6.46 16.25 1.99
C GLY A 23 6.13 15.60 0.63
N GLU A 24 6.98 14.68 0.16
CA GLU A 24 6.76 13.98 -1.12
C GLU A 24 5.71 12.88 -1.01
N VAL A 25 5.56 12.31 0.19
CA VAL A 25 4.58 11.29 0.54
C VAL A 25 3.94 11.60 1.90
N ASP A 26 2.64 11.37 2.02
CA ASP A 26 1.87 11.57 3.25
C ASP A 26 1.11 10.30 3.69
N ILE A 27 1.51 9.15 3.15
CA ILE A 27 0.90 7.87 3.44
C ILE A 27 1.30 7.43 4.86
N PRO A 28 0.35 7.06 5.74
CA PRO A 28 0.63 6.69 7.13
C PRO A 28 1.20 5.26 7.22
N ARG A 29 2.39 5.07 6.70
CA ARG A 29 3.18 3.82 6.72
C ARG A 29 4.60 4.13 7.17
N GLU A 30 5.25 3.15 7.77
CA GLU A 30 6.64 3.27 8.23
C GLU A 30 7.62 2.52 7.34
N ILE A 31 7.13 1.57 6.56
CA ILE A 31 7.95 0.63 5.80
C ILE A 31 7.34 0.43 4.42
N VAL A 32 8.21 0.33 3.42
CA VAL A 32 7.82 0.01 2.05
C VAL A 32 7.75 -1.50 1.87
N SER A 33 6.61 -2.00 1.40
CA SER A 33 6.38 -3.42 1.13
C SER A 33 6.20 -3.67 -0.36
N ILE A 34 7.11 -4.45 -0.92
CA ILE A 34 7.16 -4.81 -2.33
C ILE A 34 7.11 -6.33 -2.44
N PHE A 35 6.29 -6.81 -3.34
CA PHE A 35 6.15 -8.24 -3.65
C PHE A 35 6.53 -8.48 -5.11
N ARG A 36 7.10 -9.63 -5.39
CA ARG A 36 7.36 -10.06 -6.77
C ARG A 36 6.04 -10.13 -7.54
N GLY A 37 6.01 -9.54 -8.72
CA GLY A 37 4.88 -9.65 -9.64
C GLY A 37 4.87 -10.99 -10.40
N ALA A 38 3.87 -11.16 -11.25
CA ALA A 38 3.76 -12.33 -12.11
C ALA A 38 4.85 -12.35 -13.22
N HIS A 39 5.26 -11.17 -13.66
CA HIS A 39 6.32 -10.99 -14.66
C HIS A 39 7.62 -10.54 -14.01
N ARG A 40 8.75 -10.81 -14.66
CA ARG A 40 10.09 -10.53 -14.10
C ARG A 40 10.38 -9.05 -13.85
N ASP A 41 9.76 -8.19 -14.60
CA ASP A 41 9.89 -6.73 -14.56
C ASP A 41 8.75 -6.04 -13.82
N GLU A 42 7.89 -6.80 -13.14
CA GLU A 42 6.77 -6.29 -12.38
C GLU A 42 6.94 -6.54 -10.88
N VAL A 43 6.47 -5.58 -10.11
CA VAL A 43 6.33 -5.70 -8.65
C VAL A 43 4.95 -5.24 -8.21
N THR A 44 4.42 -5.89 -7.21
CA THR A 44 3.22 -5.44 -6.50
C THR A 44 3.64 -4.66 -5.27
N VAL A 45 3.10 -3.46 -5.10
CA VAL A 45 3.38 -2.58 -3.97
C VAL A 45 2.13 -2.49 -3.09
N ASN A 46 2.26 -2.88 -1.81
CA ASN A 46 1.17 -2.79 -0.83
C ASN A 46 1.47 -1.67 0.17
N MET A 47 1.13 -0.44 -0.18
CA MET A 47 1.53 0.74 0.59
C MET A 47 0.40 1.72 0.88
N THR A 48 -0.62 1.80 0.03
CA THR A 48 -1.72 2.74 0.26
C THR A 48 -2.47 2.41 1.54
N ARG A 49 -2.90 3.43 2.27
CA ARG A 49 -3.63 3.27 3.52
C ARG A 49 -4.51 4.47 3.79
N VAL A 50 -5.78 4.21 4.04
CA VAL A 50 -6.75 5.19 4.51
C VAL A 50 -7.38 4.68 5.80
N THR A 51 -7.56 5.55 6.77
CA THR A 51 -8.15 5.25 8.07
C THR A 51 -9.22 6.29 8.41
N GLY A 52 -10.11 5.96 9.38
CA GLY A 52 -11.13 6.88 9.85
C GLY A 52 -12.35 7.04 8.95
N LEU A 53 -12.49 6.16 7.94
CA LEU A 53 -13.68 6.12 7.08
C LEU A 53 -14.55 4.90 7.42
N ASN A 54 -15.85 5.06 7.24
CA ASN A 54 -16.82 3.98 7.41
C ASN A 54 -17.03 3.24 6.08
N PRO A 55 -16.54 2.00 5.92
CA PRO A 55 -16.66 1.27 4.66
C PRO A 55 -18.09 0.82 4.33
N LEU A 56 -19.07 1.08 5.20
CA LEU A 56 -20.49 0.83 4.94
C LEU A 56 -21.19 2.05 4.35
N ASP A 57 -20.52 3.18 4.30
CA ASP A 57 -21.00 4.42 3.72
C ASP A 57 -20.42 4.61 2.31
N ALA A 58 -21.29 4.88 1.33
CA ALA A 58 -20.87 4.98 -0.08
C ALA A 58 -19.98 6.20 -0.35
N ASP A 59 -20.21 7.31 0.36
CA ASP A 59 -19.40 8.51 0.21
C ASP A 59 -18.01 8.31 0.81
N ASP A 60 -17.92 7.60 1.93
CA ASP A 60 -16.66 7.22 2.56
C ASP A 60 -15.87 6.25 1.68
N LEU A 61 -16.53 5.27 1.06
CA LEU A 61 -15.87 4.40 0.07
C LEU A 61 -15.35 5.19 -1.13
N THR A 62 -16.14 6.12 -1.64
CA THR A 62 -15.71 7.00 -2.74
C THR A 62 -14.50 7.83 -2.33
N ARG A 63 -14.50 8.40 -1.13
CA ARG A 63 -13.34 9.14 -0.59
C ARG A 63 -12.11 8.24 -0.47
N ALA A 64 -12.28 6.99 -0.01
CA ALA A 64 -11.19 6.02 0.09
C ALA A 64 -10.59 5.70 -1.29
N GLU A 65 -11.42 5.51 -2.31
CA GLU A 65 -10.98 5.28 -3.69
C GLU A 65 -10.16 6.45 -4.23
N ILE A 66 -10.64 7.67 -4.06
CA ILE A 66 -9.94 8.88 -4.52
C ILE A 66 -8.60 9.00 -3.80
N GLU A 67 -8.60 8.86 -2.48
CA GLU A 67 -7.40 9.03 -1.68
C GLU A 67 -6.33 7.96 -1.98
N THR A 68 -6.72 6.69 -2.09
CA THR A 68 -5.75 5.62 -2.40
C THR A 68 -5.15 5.77 -3.79
N ARG A 69 -5.90 6.29 -4.78
CA ARG A 69 -5.36 6.60 -6.11
C ARG A 69 -4.39 7.79 -6.06
N ARG A 70 -4.68 8.82 -5.26
CA ARG A 70 -3.75 9.92 -5.01
C ARG A 70 -2.43 9.41 -4.40
N GLN A 71 -2.53 8.57 -3.37
CA GLN A 71 -1.38 7.92 -2.74
C GLN A 71 -0.58 7.07 -3.73
N THR A 72 -1.26 6.35 -4.63
CA THR A 72 -0.59 5.56 -5.67
C THR A 72 0.31 6.43 -6.55
N MET A 73 -0.13 7.62 -6.92
CA MET A 73 0.70 8.53 -7.72
C MET A 73 1.89 9.10 -6.93
N GLN A 74 1.76 9.29 -5.62
CA GLN A 74 2.89 9.63 -4.77
C GLN A 74 3.91 8.49 -4.70
N LEU A 75 3.44 7.24 -4.58
CA LEU A 75 4.30 6.05 -4.59
C LEU A 75 5.09 5.93 -5.90
N VAL A 76 4.45 6.09 -7.04
CA VAL A 76 5.16 6.05 -8.34
C VAL A 76 6.31 7.07 -8.36
N ARG A 77 6.04 8.31 -7.94
CA ARG A 77 7.07 9.37 -7.88
C ARG A 77 8.18 9.06 -6.88
N PHE A 78 7.82 8.51 -5.72
CA PHE A 78 8.78 8.06 -4.70
C PHE A 78 9.73 7.00 -5.29
N PHE A 79 9.18 5.96 -5.92
CA PHE A 79 9.98 4.91 -6.55
C PHE A 79 10.91 5.48 -7.63
N GLN A 80 10.39 6.30 -8.52
CA GLN A 80 11.18 6.90 -9.60
C GLN A 80 12.34 7.77 -9.09
N ARG A 81 12.13 8.51 -8.00
CA ARG A 81 13.10 9.50 -7.53
C ARG A 81 14.08 8.93 -6.52
N ARG A 82 13.67 7.98 -5.70
CA ARG A 82 14.43 7.58 -4.51
C ARG A 82 14.87 6.12 -4.49
N VAL A 83 14.21 5.24 -5.22
CA VAL A 83 14.52 3.81 -5.15
C VAL A 83 15.41 3.40 -6.31
N PRO A 84 16.65 2.94 -6.04
CA PRO A 84 17.55 2.49 -7.10
C PRO A 84 16.92 1.39 -7.97
N GLY A 85 17.08 1.51 -9.28
CA GLY A 85 16.52 0.56 -10.25
C GLY A 85 15.08 0.88 -10.70
N PHE A 86 14.40 1.85 -10.06
CA PHE A 86 13.01 2.20 -10.39
C PHE A 86 12.86 3.53 -11.15
N ALA A 87 13.94 4.18 -11.56
CA ALA A 87 13.89 5.49 -12.20
C ALA A 87 12.96 5.56 -13.43
N GLN A 88 12.82 4.46 -14.16
CA GLN A 88 11.96 4.34 -15.33
C GLN A 88 10.68 3.53 -15.07
N CYS A 89 10.35 3.26 -13.81
CA CYS A 89 9.15 2.51 -13.50
C CYS A 89 7.89 3.28 -13.89
N ARG A 90 6.84 2.53 -14.17
CA ARG A 90 5.51 3.05 -14.48
C ARG A 90 4.44 2.26 -13.74
N LEU A 91 3.33 2.89 -13.51
CA LEU A 91 2.15 2.21 -12.98
C LEU A 91 1.58 1.29 -14.06
N ALA A 92 1.58 -0.01 -13.82
CA ALA A 92 0.99 -0.99 -14.71
C ALA A 92 -0.53 -1.09 -14.49
N ALA A 93 -0.95 -1.24 -13.23
CA ALA A 93 -2.35 -1.35 -12.87
C ALA A 93 -2.58 -0.97 -11.40
N THR A 94 -3.81 -0.65 -11.05
CA THR A 94 -4.32 -0.61 -9.68
C THR A 94 -5.42 -1.65 -9.54
N PRO A 95 -5.73 -2.13 -8.32
CA PRO A 95 -6.93 -2.93 -8.08
C PRO A 95 -8.20 -2.23 -8.59
N ALA A 96 -9.20 -3.02 -8.98
CA ALA A 96 -10.47 -2.50 -9.46
C ALA A 96 -11.18 -1.64 -8.39
N GLN A 97 -11.00 -2.01 -7.13
CA GLN A 97 -11.59 -1.31 -5.98
C GLN A 97 -10.64 -1.31 -4.78
N VAL A 98 -10.87 -0.41 -3.83
CA VAL A 98 -10.15 -0.38 -2.57
C VAL A 98 -10.40 -1.65 -1.75
N GLY A 99 -9.34 -2.19 -1.17
CA GLY A 99 -9.42 -3.34 -0.27
C GLY A 99 -9.92 -2.94 1.11
N VAL A 100 -11.20 -3.17 1.39
CA VAL A 100 -11.77 -2.96 2.72
C VAL A 100 -11.28 -4.06 3.65
N ARG A 101 -10.60 -3.66 4.72
CA ARG A 101 -10.02 -4.60 5.66
C ARG A 101 -11.00 -5.12 6.69
N GLU A 102 -11.91 -4.27 7.14
CA GLU A 102 -12.88 -4.58 8.18
C GLU A 102 -14.12 -3.70 8.02
N SER A 103 -15.31 -4.29 8.11
CA SER A 103 -16.58 -3.58 8.06
C SER A 103 -17.60 -4.16 9.06
N ARG A 104 -18.16 -5.32 8.75
CA ARG A 104 -19.13 -6.02 9.58
C ARG A 104 -18.51 -7.28 10.16
N ARG A 105 -18.91 -7.64 11.37
CA ARG A 105 -18.55 -8.89 12.02
C ARG A 105 -19.79 -9.75 12.20
N ILE A 106 -19.61 -11.05 12.08
CA ILE A 106 -20.65 -12.01 12.45
C ILE A 106 -20.80 -11.98 13.98
N VAL A 107 -22.03 -11.94 14.45
CA VAL A 107 -22.35 -12.20 15.85
C VAL A 107 -22.40 -13.72 16.03
N GLY A 108 -21.33 -14.30 16.50
CA GLY A 108 -21.21 -15.72 16.78
C GLY A 108 -21.69 -16.07 18.20
N GLU A 109 -21.90 -17.37 18.45
CA GLU A 109 -22.21 -17.89 19.79
C GLU A 109 -21.01 -17.72 20.73
N TYR A 110 -19.78 -17.69 20.19
CA TYR A 110 -18.54 -17.43 20.91
C TYR A 110 -17.76 -16.32 20.21
N GLN A 111 -17.20 -15.44 21.00
CA GLN A 111 -16.35 -14.35 20.52
C GLN A 111 -14.94 -14.54 21.10
N LEU A 112 -13.95 -14.72 20.21
CA LEU A 112 -12.53 -14.79 20.59
C LEU A 112 -12.09 -13.52 21.31
N THR A 113 -11.36 -13.68 22.37
CA THR A 113 -10.76 -12.60 23.18
C THR A 113 -9.24 -12.70 23.16
N GLY A 114 -8.55 -11.73 23.76
CA GLY A 114 -7.09 -11.76 23.88
C GLY A 114 -6.57 -12.83 24.84
N ASP A 115 -7.45 -13.50 25.57
CA ASP A 115 -7.11 -14.53 26.56
C ASP A 115 -7.26 -15.97 25.98
N ASP A 116 -7.73 -16.10 24.75
CA ASP A 116 -7.84 -17.36 24.01
C ASP A 116 -6.53 -17.71 23.30
#